data_2e1dc8c028552e62f32d0c52f9af284e
#
_entry.id   2e1dc8c028552e62f32d0c52f9af284e
#
_cell.length_a   1.000
_cell.length_b   1.000
_cell.length_c   1.000
_cell.angle_alpha   90.00
_cell.angle_beta   90.00
_cell.angle_gamma   90.00
#
_symmetry.space_group_name_H-M   'P 1'
#
loop_
_entity.id
_entity.type
_entity.pdbx_description
1 polymer ?
#
loop_
_entity_poly.entity_id
_entity_poly.type
_entity_poly.pdbx_seq_one_letter_code
_entity_poly.pdbx_strand_id
1 'polypeptide(L)'
;NLGFRFKNIDWFNSLTFGTDLVSGDDLGTETMEGFSKYFGARHKHHGYYDYKMHKKYFGHSHEGLKEYNLKGKFNFFKNTNLLIAYHDFSSNIGNIKYGQELDIIFKRKLVEELSSEFGVAFYAPNNSEETLSFYYFMITASL
;
A
#
# COMPACT_ATOMS: atom_id res chain seq x y z
N ASN A 1 -13.15 -1.47 2.81
CA ASN A 1 -12.32 -1.46 4.03
C ASN A 1 -13.20 -1.56 5.26
N LEU A 2 -12.81 -2.39 6.22
CA LEU A 2 -13.40 -2.51 7.54
C LEU A 2 -12.38 -2.05 8.59
N GLY A 3 -12.75 -1.09 9.45
CA GLY A 3 -11.83 -0.50 10.43
C GLY A 3 -12.41 -0.47 11.83
N PHE A 4 -11.57 -0.76 12.80
CA PHE A 4 -11.85 -0.66 14.22
C PHE A 4 -10.99 0.44 14.84
N ARG A 5 -11.61 1.33 15.62
CA ARG A 5 -10.92 2.39 16.36
C ARG A 5 -11.00 2.12 17.85
N PHE A 6 -9.85 2.18 18.52
CA PHE A 6 -9.71 1.90 19.95
C PHE A 6 -9.56 3.22 20.72
N LYS A 7 -10.63 3.66 21.40
CA LYS A 7 -10.64 4.95 22.13
C LYS A 7 -10.01 4.86 23.53
N ASN A 8 -9.93 3.66 24.09
CA ASN A 8 -9.49 3.42 25.47
C ASN A 8 -8.08 2.81 25.55
N ILE A 9 -7.35 2.79 24.44
CA ILE A 9 -5.98 2.27 24.38
C ILE A 9 -5.09 3.41 23.84
N ASP A 10 -4.33 4.04 24.71
CA ASP A 10 -3.57 5.26 24.36
C ASP A 10 -2.50 5.03 23.28
N TRP A 11 -1.91 3.84 23.25
CA TRP A 11 -0.85 3.51 22.31
C TRP A 11 -1.35 2.86 21.00
N PHE A 12 -2.57 2.32 20.97
CA PHE A 12 -3.13 1.66 19.77
C PHE A 12 -4.39 2.40 19.30
N ASN A 13 -4.28 3.05 18.16
CA ASN A 13 -5.33 3.91 17.63
C ASN A 13 -6.36 3.14 16.81
N SER A 14 -5.92 2.34 15.83
CA SER A 14 -6.85 1.65 14.93
C SER A 14 -6.25 0.44 14.25
N LEU A 15 -7.11 -0.50 13.91
CA LEU A 15 -6.84 -1.63 13.03
C LEU A 15 -7.78 -1.55 11.84
N THR A 16 -7.25 -1.68 10.62
CA THR A 16 -8.05 -1.64 9.39
C THR A 16 -7.70 -2.85 8.53
N PHE A 17 -8.71 -3.59 8.13
CA PHE A 17 -8.63 -4.59 7.08
C PHE A 17 -9.18 -3.99 5.79
N GLY A 18 -8.47 -4.16 4.69
CA GLY A 18 -8.85 -3.66 3.38
C GLY A 18 -8.72 -4.72 2.29
N THR A 19 -9.49 -4.55 1.24
CA THR A 19 -9.33 -5.26 -0.01
C THR A 19 -9.54 -4.30 -1.16
N ASP A 20 -8.70 -4.40 -2.18
CA ASP A 20 -8.82 -3.67 -3.43
C ASP A 20 -8.81 -4.65 -4.60
N LEU A 21 -9.66 -4.37 -5.58
CA LEU A 21 -9.81 -5.16 -6.78
C LEU A 21 -9.69 -4.24 -8.00
N VAL A 22 -8.73 -4.55 -8.86
CA VAL A 22 -8.55 -3.90 -10.16
C VAL A 22 -8.81 -4.96 -11.23
N SER A 23 -9.79 -4.73 -12.12
CA SER A 23 -10.14 -5.70 -13.15
C SER A 23 -8.94 -5.97 -14.07
N GLY A 24 -8.76 -7.23 -14.39
CA GLY A 24 -7.91 -7.66 -15.49
C GLY A 24 -8.69 -7.69 -16.79
N ASP A 25 -7.99 -7.95 -17.88
CA ASP A 25 -8.50 -8.08 -19.24
C ASP A 25 -8.42 -9.55 -19.67
N ASP A 26 -9.57 -10.17 -19.94
CA ASP A 26 -9.59 -11.53 -20.45
C ASP A 26 -9.27 -11.52 -21.94
N LEU A 27 -8.07 -11.95 -22.29
CA LEU A 27 -7.61 -12.03 -23.68
C LEU A 27 -8.43 -13.00 -24.56
N GLY A 28 -9.32 -13.79 -23.96
CA GLY A 28 -10.25 -14.68 -24.67
C GLY A 28 -11.50 -13.96 -25.18
N THR A 29 -11.71 -12.69 -24.83
CA THR A 29 -12.83 -11.85 -25.28
C THR A 29 -12.37 -10.79 -26.27
N GLU A 30 -13.30 -10.30 -27.11
CA GLU A 30 -13.03 -9.18 -28.04
C GLU A 30 -13.14 -7.80 -27.34
N THR A 31 -13.57 -7.78 -26.08
CA THR A 31 -13.85 -6.56 -25.33
C THR A 31 -12.74 -6.31 -24.32
N MET A 32 -12.21 -5.09 -24.29
CA MET A 32 -11.24 -4.66 -23.26
C MET A 32 -11.96 -4.46 -21.94
N GLU A 33 -11.74 -5.33 -20.97
CA GLU A 33 -12.38 -5.35 -19.64
C GLU A 33 -11.44 -4.82 -18.55
N GLY A 34 -10.16 -4.67 -18.87
CA GLY A 34 -9.11 -4.25 -17.95
C GLY A 34 -9.26 -2.80 -17.50
N PHE A 35 -9.04 -2.58 -16.22
CA PHE A 35 -9.01 -1.22 -15.67
C PHE A 35 -7.85 -0.42 -16.26
N SER A 36 -8.14 0.73 -16.84
CA SER A 36 -7.14 1.68 -17.32
C SER A 36 -7.24 2.99 -16.55
N LYS A 37 -6.13 3.39 -15.91
CA LYS A 37 -6.07 4.66 -15.19
C LYS A 37 -5.48 5.74 -16.08
N TYR A 38 -6.31 6.64 -16.54
CA TYR A 38 -5.88 7.76 -17.38
C TYR A 38 -5.29 8.94 -16.60
N PHE A 39 -5.74 9.17 -15.35
CA PHE A 39 -5.35 10.32 -14.55
C PHE A 39 -5.13 9.97 -13.08
N GLY A 40 -4.27 10.74 -12.39
CA GLY A 40 -4.06 10.68 -10.94
C GLY A 40 -2.70 10.16 -10.49
N ALA A 41 -2.44 10.26 -9.19
CA ALA A 41 -1.21 9.78 -8.57
C ALA A 41 -1.12 8.26 -8.67
N ARG A 42 0.06 7.78 -9.02
CA ARG A 42 0.32 6.35 -9.27
C ARG A 42 0.72 5.58 -8.01
N HIS A 43 1.07 6.26 -6.92
CA HIS A 43 1.79 5.73 -5.76
C HIS A 43 1.01 5.69 -4.45
N LYS A 44 -0.31 5.71 -4.40
CA LYS A 44 -0.97 6.04 -3.13
C LYS A 44 -1.65 4.90 -2.40
N HIS A 45 -1.84 3.75 -2.98
CA HIS A 45 -2.83 2.83 -2.41
C HIS A 45 -2.37 1.38 -2.22
N HIS A 46 -1.36 0.91 -2.94
CA HIS A 46 -0.97 -0.50 -3.00
C HIS A 46 0.43 -0.76 -2.44
N GLY A 47 0.66 -0.36 -1.18
CA GLY A 47 1.96 -0.39 -0.53
C GLY A 47 2.84 0.80 -0.90
N TYR A 48 4.01 0.88 -0.30
CA TYR A 48 4.99 1.96 -0.52
C TYR A 48 6.13 1.55 -1.46
N TYR A 49 6.36 0.27 -1.67
CA TYR A 49 7.34 -0.24 -2.65
C TYR A 49 6.81 -0.25 -4.08
N ASP A 50 5.65 0.08 -4.35
CA ASP A 50 4.92 0.40 -5.57
C ASP A 50 5.54 0.07 -6.97
N TYR A 51 6.86 0.00 -7.11
CA TYR A 51 7.57 -0.07 -8.40
C TYR A 51 7.14 -1.22 -9.33
N LYS A 52 6.98 -2.43 -8.80
CA LYS A 52 6.54 -3.57 -9.62
C LYS A 52 5.03 -3.64 -9.75
N MET A 53 4.32 -3.21 -8.72
CA MET A 53 2.88 -3.19 -8.73
C MET A 53 2.34 -2.21 -9.76
N HIS A 54 2.96 -1.05 -9.88
CA HIS A 54 2.60 -0.05 -10.88
C HIS A 54 2.57 -0.61 -12.32
N LYS A 55 3.56 -1.42 -12.72
CA LYS A 55 3.57 -2.05 -14.06
C LYS A 55 2.46 -3.07 -14.23
N LYS A 56 2.03 -3.71 -13.16
CA LYS A 56 0.99 -4.75 -13.18
C LYS A 56 -0.43 -4.18 -13.20
N TYR A 57 -0.64 -2.96 -12.67
CA TYR A 57 -1.98 -2.35 -12.59
C TYR A 57 -2.32 -1.36 -13.69
N PHE A 58 -1.33 -0.62 -14.14
CA PHE A 58 -1.59 0.62 -14.89
C PHE A 58 -1.23 0.51 -16.37
N GLY A 59 -1.52 -0.57 -17.01
CA GLY A 59 -1.61 -0.47 -18.43
C GLY A 59 -0.87 -1.46 -19.28
N HIS A 60 -0.24 -2.49 -18.71
CA HIS A 60 0.42 -3.50 -19.54
C HIS A 60 0.30 -4.94 -19.02
N SER A 61 -0.42 -5.16 -17.95
CA SER A 61 -0.72 -6.52 -17.52
C SER A 61 -2.21 -6.75 -17.61
N HIS A 62 -2.56 -7.75 -18.39
CA HIS A 62 -3.94 -8.20 -18.55
C HIS A 62 -4.51 -8.87 -17.30
N GLU A 63 -3.68 -9.08 -16.29
CA GLU A 63 -4.04 -9.91 -15.13
C GLU A 63 -4.85 -9.16 -14.06
N GLY A 64 -4.77 -7.83 -14.01
CA GLY A 64 -5.39 -7.01 -12.97
C GLY A 64 -4.75 -7.21 -11.59
N LEU A 65 -5.40 -6.72 -10.54
CA LEU A 65 -4.93 -6.82 -9.16
C LEU A 65 -6.01 -7.23 -8.20
N LYS A 66 -5.64 -8.06 -7.26
CA LYS A 66 -6.37 -8.36 -6.04
C LYS A 66 -5.43 -8.18 -4.86
N GLU A 67 -5.76 -7.23 -4.01
CA GLU A 67 -5.01 -6.92 -2.79
C GLU A 67 -5.83 -7.21 -1.55
N TYR A 68 -5.19 -7.81 -0.56
CA TYR A 68 -5.66 -7.81 0.82
C TYR A 68 -4.65 -7.06 1.67
N ASN A 69 -5.12 -6.17 2.54
CA ASN A 69 -4.25 -5.43 3.43
C ASN A 69 -4.75 -5.38 4.87
N LEU A 70 -3.80 -5.32 5.81
CA LEU A 70 -4.04 -5.14 7.23
C LEU A 70 -3.16 -3.99 7.72
N LYS A 71 -3.77 -2.94 8.29
CA LYS A 71 -3.08 -1.71 8.71
C LYS A 71 -3.35 -1.42 10.18
N GLY A 72 -2.29 -1.37 10.98
CA GLY A 72 -2.31 -0.94 12.38
C GLY A 72 -1.74 0.47 12.54
N LYS A 73 -2.46 1.36 13.25
CA LYS A 73 -1.96 2.69 13.63
C LYS A 73 -1.72 2.75 15.12
N PHE A 74 -0.56 3.25 15.49
CA PHE A 74 -0.10 3.34 16.88
C PHE A 74 0.33 4.77 17.19
N ASN A 75 0.04 5.21 18.42
CA ASN A 75 0.64 6.41 18.99
C ASN A 75 1.93 5.99 19.69
N PHE A 76 3.09 6.30 19.12
CA PHE A 76 4.37 5.77 19.60
C PHE A 76 5.02 6.69 20.64
N PHE A 77 5.06 7.99 20.33
CA PHE A 77 5.51 9.05 21.24
C PHE A 77 4.61 10.28 21.09
N LYS A 78 4.80 11.28 21.94
CA LYS A 78 4.12 12.57 21.80
C LYS A 78 4.33 13.12 20.37
N ASN A 79 3.25 13.43 19.67
CA ASN A 79 3.24 13.92 18.29
C ASN A 79 3.85 12.96 17.26
N THR A 80 3.98 11.67 17.58
CA THR A 80 4.55 10.66 16.68
C THR A 80 3.59 9.49 16.51
N ASN A 81 3.23 9.23 15.27
CA ASN A 81 2.40 8.09 14.89
C ASN A 81 3.26 7.05 14.16
N LEU A 82 2.99 5.78 14.42
CA LEU A 82 3.52 4.65 13.70
C LEU A 82 2.39 3.99 12.93
N LEU A 83 2.58 3.78 11.63
CA LEU A 83 1.75 2.91 10.80
C LEU A 83 2.55 1.66 10.47
N ILE A 84 1.97 0.49 10.71
CA ILE A 84 2.43 -0.79 10.19
C ILE A 84 1.35 -1.31 9.26
N ALA A 85 1.72 -1.62 8.02
CA ALA A 85 0.81 -2.15 7.03
C ALA A 85 1.39 -3.42 6.40
N TYR A 86 0.56 -4.43 6.25
CA TYR A 86 0.86 -5.65 5.53
C TYR A 86 -0.06 -5.75 4.32
N HIS A 87 0.51 -6.14 3.18
CA HIS A 87 -0.19 -6.30 1.92
C HIS A 87 0.11 -7.67 1.31
N ASP A 88 -0.92 -8.33 0.80
CA ASP A 88 -0.82 -9.56 -0.01
C ASP A 88 -1.40 -9.27 -1.39
N PHE A 89 -0.60 -9.50 -2.43
CA PHE A 89 -0.91 -9.16 -3.80
C PHE A 89 -1.01 -10.39 -4.69
N SER A 90 -2.09 -10.46 -5.46
CA SER A 90 -2.31 -11.48 -6.48
C SER A 90 -3.00 -10.89 -7.70
N SER A 91 -3.01 -11.64 -8.80
CA SER A 91 -3.79 -11.26 -9.98
C SER A 91 -5.29 -11.39 -9.73
N ASN A 92 -6.08 -10.60 -10.44
CA ASN A 92 -7.52 -10.77 -10.51
C ASN A 92 -7.90 -11.93 -11.44
N ILE A 93 -7.15 -12.12 -12.53
CA ILE A 93 -7.32 -13.21 -13.48
C ILE A 93 -6.13 -14.17 -13.36
N GLY A 94 -6.37 -15.47 -13.40
CA GLY A 94 -5.33 -16.51 -13.42
C GLY A 94 -4.75 -16.90 -12.07
N ASN A 95 -5.17 -16.29 -10.95
CA ASN A 95 -4.72 -16.62 -9.58
C ASN A 95 -3.19 -16.63 -9.40
N ILE A 96 -2.50 -15.72 -10.07
CA ILE A 96 -1.03 -15.59 -9.99
C ILE A 96 -0.69 -14.81 -8.72
N LYS A 97 0.13 -15.35 -7.84
CA LYS A 97 0.66 -14.62 -6.69
C LYS A 97 1.76 -13.67 -7.13
N TYR A 98 1.65 -12.40 -6.73
CA TYR A 98 2.65 -11.37 -7.02
C TYR A 98 3.69 -11.25 -5.93
N GLY A 99 3.28 -11.28 -4.67
CA GLY A 99 4.14 -11.15 -3.51
C GLY A 99 3.44 -10.51 -2.33
N GLN A 100 4.23 -10.16 -1.33
CA GLN A 100 3.77 -9.58 -0.07
C GLN A 100 4.63 -8.35 0.25
N GLU A 101 4.06 -7.38 0.96
CA GLU A 101 4.77 -6.17 1.38
C GLU A 101 4.49 -5.85 2.84
N LEU A 102 5.52 -5.42 3.55
CA LEU A 102 5.44 -4.89 4.89
C LEU A 102 5.95 -3.46 4.90
N ASP A 103 5.08 -2.53 5.29
CA ASP A 103 5.39 -1.12 5.43
C ASP A 103 5.47 -0.71 6.88
N ILE A 104 6.47 0.08 7.24
CA ILE A 104 6.65 0.67 8.56
C ILE A 104 6.91 2.16 8.38
N ILE A 105 5.99 3.01 8.87
CA ILE A 105 6.03 4.44 8.62
C ILE A 105 5.90 5.20 9.93
N PHE A 106 6.88 6.04 10.21
CA PHE A 106 6.89 6.98 11.32
C PHE A 106 6.55 8.37 10.80
N LYS A 107 5.52 8.98 11.36
CA LYS A 107 5.14 10.36 11.07
C LYS A 107 5.15 11.19 12.34
N ARG A 108 5.89 12.29 12.34
CA ARG A 108 6.03 13.19 13.49
C ARG A 108 5.65 14.62 13.11
N LYS A 109 4.77 15.22 13.90
CA LYS A 109 4.52 16.65 13.85
C LYS A 109 5.62 17.35 14.62
N LEU A 110 6.44 18.17 13.93
CA LEU A 110 7.58 18.90 14.50
C LEU A 110 7.12 20.22 15.14
N VAL A 111 6.40 21.02 14.36
CA VAL A 111 5.69 22.24 14.76
C VAL A 111 4.33 22.27 14.05
N GLU A 112 3.55 23.34 14.23
CA GLU A 112 2.18 23.37 13.71
C GLU A 112 2.11 23.20 12.19
N GLU A 113 3.02 23.85 11.47
CA GLU A 113 3.07 23.87 10.01
C GLU A 113 4.07 22.84 9.43
N LEU A 114 4.83 22.13 10.26
CA LEU A 114 5.90 21.24 9.79
C LEU A 114 5.76 19.81 10.32
N SER A 115 5.82 18.86 9.43
CA SER A 115 5.87 17.43 9.77
C SER A 115 6.98 16.71 9.04
N SER A 116 7.51 15.67 9.65
CA SER A 116 8.44 14.72 9.02
C SER A 116 7.82 13.34 8.94
N GLU A 117 8.19 12.60 7.91
CA GLU A 117 7.80 11.21 7.71
C GLU A 117 9.02 10.41 7.28
N PHE A 118 9.24 9.28 7.94
CA PHE A 118 10.24 8.28 7.56
C PHE A 118 9.52 6.97 7.34
N GLY A 119 9.75 6.35 6.20
CA GLY A 119 9.14 5.08 5.85
C GLY A 119 10.14 4.07 5.32
N VAL A 120 9.84 2.81 5.59
CA VAL A 120 10.50 1.66 5.01
C VAL A 120 9.45 0.67 4.52
N ALA A 121 9.65 0.13 3.33
CA ALA A 121 8.85 -0.92 2.74
C ALA A 121 9.74 -2.12 2.40
N PHE A 122 9.27 -3.32 2.72
CA PHE A 122 9.91 -4.59 2.38
C PHE A 122 8.96 -5.40 1.49
N TYR A 123 9.32 -5.57 0.25
CA TYR A 123 8.54 -6.35 -0.71
C TYR A 123 9.21 -7.70 -0.99
N ALA A 124 8.49 -8.78 -0.74
CA ALA A 124 8.90 -10.16 -1.02
C ALA A 124 8.14 -10.67 -2.26
N PRO A 125 8.76 -10.70 -3.47
CA PRO A 125 8.15 -11.26 -4.67
C PRO A 125 7.91 -12.77 -4.51
N ASN A 126 6.80 -13.28 -5.02
CA ASN A 126 6.45 -14.70 -4.89
C ASN A 126 7.46 -15.66 -5.59
N ASN A 127 8.16 -15.19 -6.61
CA ASN A 127 9.07 -16.00 -7.43
C ASN A 127 10.55 -15.59 -7.26
N SER A 128 10.92 -14.95 -6.16
CA SER A 128 12.29 -14.53 -5.88
C SER A 128 12.63 -14.83 -4.42
N GLU A 129 13.86 -15.26 -4.18
CA GLU A 129 14.40 -15.43 -2.83
C GLU A 129 14.80 -14.10 -2.19
N GLU A 130 14.93 -13.02 -3.00
CA GLU A 130 15.38 -11.73 -2.52
C GLU A 130 14.20 -10.82 -2.17
N THR A 131 14.19 -10.36 -0.93
CA THR A 131 13.32 -9.25 -0.49
C THR A 131 13.88 -7.92 -0.94
N LEU A 132 13.04 -7.12 -1.56
CA LEU A 132 13.39 -5.78 -2.02
C LEU A 132 13.00 -4.75 -0.97
N SER A 133 13.84 -3.74 -0.76
CA SER A 133 13.62 -2.72 0.26
C SER A 133 13.54 -1.33 -0.37
N PHE A 134 12.67 -0.50 0.18
CA PHE A 134 12.55 0.91 -0.17
C PHE A 134 12.55 1.75 1.08
N TYR A 135 13.34 2.83 1.10
CA TYR A 135 13.47 3.76 2.22
C TYR A 135 13.20 5.17 1.72
N TYR A 136 12.46 5.95 2.48
CA TYR A 136 12.27 7.36 2.17
C TYR A 136 12.22 8.23 3.42
N PHE A 137 12.55 9.50 3.24
CA PHE A 137 12.36 10.54 4.22
C PHE A 137 11.70 11.75 3.55
N MET A 138 10.68 12.30 4.19
CA MET A 138 9.91 13.43 3.67
C MET A 138 9.70 14.46 4.77
N ILE A 139 9.83 15.74 4.39
CA ILE A 139 9.40 16.88 5.19
C ILE A 139 8.26 17.56 4.46
N THR A 140 7.18 17.83 5.17
CA THR A 140 6.01 18.53 4.63
C THR A 140 5.79 19.81 5.40
N ALA A 141 5.79 20.95 4.71
CA ALA A 141 5.39 22.26 5.22
C ALA A 141 3.99 22.61 4.71
N SER A 142 3.12 23.09 5.61
CA SER A 142 1.79 23.61 5.27
C SER A 142 1.85 25.15 5.42
N LEU A 143 1.65 25.86 4.33
CA LEU A 143 1.59 27.32 4.28
C LEU A 143 0.16 27.79 4.47
#